data_a1dc5907204ac0cc4804556432e3a279
#
_entry.id   a1dc5907204ac0cc4804556432e3a279
#
_cell.length_a   1.000
_cell.length_b   1.000
_cell.length_c   1.000
_cell.angle_alpha   90.00
_cell.angle_beta   90.00
_cell.angle_gamma   90.00
#
_symmetry.space_group_name_H-M   'P 1'
#
loop_
_entity.id
_entity.type
_entity.pdbx_description
1 polymer ?
#
loop_
_entity_poly.entity_id
_entity_poly.type
_entity_poly.pdbx_seq_one_letter_code
_entity_poly.pdbx_strand_id
1 'polypeptide(L)'
;MYNDNNNTDKARDIFLFQHLVVMFQTLALQQMGKLTSPITGKVERDLHQAKITVDMLGMIQKRTEGNLDENEKKILDTVMMELQMNYIDETARAEKEEEEGEAEEEKENEIEEDPDAGEEEEKPNG
;
A
#
# COMPACT_ATOMS: atom_id res chain seq x y z
N MET A 1 -7.19 -17.12 -42.28
CA MET A 1 -6.08 -16.31 -42.04
C MET A 1 -6.42 -15.16 -41.19
N TYR A 2 -7.45 -14.42 -41.51
CA TYR A 2 -7.82 -13.30 -40.68
C TYR A 2 -8.18 -13.71 -39.27
N ASN A 3 -8.85 -14.88 -39.13
CA ASN A 3 -9.27 -15.28 -37.79
C ASN A 3 -8.06 -15.61 -36.92
N ASP A 4 -7.03 -16.17 -37.52
CA ASP A 4 -5.86 -16.54 -36.75
C ASP A 4 -5.15 -15.29 -36.24
N ASN A 5 -5.04 -14.25 -37.07
CA ASN A 5 -4.40 -13.03 -36.63
C ASN A 5 -5.21 -12.36 -35.54
N ASN A 6 -6.52 -12.33 -35.67
CA ASN A 6 -7.37 -11.73 -34.66
C ASN A 6 -7.28 -12.48 -33.36
N ASN A 7 -7.24 -13.82 -33.40
CA ASN A 7 -7.12 -14.61 -32.19
C ASN A 7 -5.78 -14.40 -31.52
N THR A 8 -4.72 -14.29 -32.32
CA THR A 8 -3.40 -14.05 -31.77
C THR A 8 -3.33 -12.68 -31.12
N ASP A 9 -3.88 -11.66 -31.77
CA ASP A 9 -3.88 -10.32 -31.20
C ASP A 9 -4.72 -10.27 -29.94
N LYS A 10 -5.85 -10.95 -29.94
CA LYS A 10 -6.71 -10.96 -28.76
C LYS A 10 -6.03 -11.66 -27.61
N ALA A 11 -5.38 -12.80 -27.88
CA ALA A 11 -4.65 -13.52 -26.84
C ALA A 11 -3.53 -12.66 -26.27
N ARG A 12 -2.86 -11.92 -27.14
CA ARG A 12 -1.79 -11.04 -26.71
C ARG A 12 -2.34 -9.91 -25.85
N ASP A 13 -3.47 -9.33 -26.24
CA ASP A 13 -4.09 -8.26 -25.46
C ASP A 13 -4.49 -8.75 -24.09
N ILE A 14 -5.02 -9.96 -23.99
CA ILE A 14 -5.38 -10.53 -22.70
C ILE A 14 -4.14 -10.68 -21.84
N PHE A 15 -3.05 -11.19 -22.42
CA PHE A 15 -1.80 -11.35 -21.70
C PHE A 15 -1.28 -9.97 -21.22
N LEU A 16 -1.31 -8.98 -22.10
CA LEU A 16 -0.81 -7.65 -21.75
C LEU A 16 -1.67 -7.01 -20.66
N PHE A 17 -2.98 -7.22 -20.74
CA PHE A 17 -3.87 -6.66 -19.72
C PHE A 17 -3.62 -7.32 -18.36
N GLN A 18 -3.45 -8.62 -18.34
CA GLN A 18 -3.14 -9.33 -17.09
C GLN A 18 -1.81 -8.85 -16.53
N HIS A 19 -0.83 -8.65 -17.40
CA HIS A 19 0.48 -8.18 -16.97
C HIS A 19 0.37 -6.79 -16.33
N LEU A 20 -0.44 -5.92 -16.96
CA LEU A 20 -0.65 -4.58 -16.44
C LEU A 20 -1.30 -4.63 -15.06
N VAL A 21 -2.31 -5.48 -14.89
CA VAL A 21 -2.99 -5.61 -13.60
C VAL A 21 -2.01 -6.10 -12.53
N VAL A 22 -1.19 -7.09 -12.87
CA VAL A 22 -0.21 -7.64 -11.93
C VAL A 22 0.83 -6.59 -11.57
N MET A 23 1.24 -5.76 -12.53
CA MET A 23 2.19 -4.69 -12.25
C MET A 23 1.63 -3.70 -11.25
N PHE A 24 0.37 -3.30 -11.41
CA PHE A 24 -0.27 -2.41 -10.46
C PHE A 24 -0.44 -3.06 -9.11
N GLN A 25 -0.79 -4.35 -9.10
CA GLN A 25 -0.94 -5.09 -7.85
C GLN A 25 0.38 -5.12 -7.08
N THR A 26 1.46 -5.46 -7.76
CA THR A 26 2.77 -5.54 -7.14
C THR A 26 3.21 -4.17 -6.62
N LEU A 27 3.03 -3.12 -7.43
CA LEU A 27 3.40 -1.78 -7.02
C LEU A 27 2.61 -1.35 -5.79
N ALA A 28 1.30 -1.58 -5.80
CA ALA A 28 0.47 -1.19 -4.67
C ALA A 28 0.89 -1.93 -3.40
N LEU A 29 1.17 -3.22 -3.50
CA LEU A 29 1.59 -3.99 -2.33
C LEU A 29 2.94 -3.54 -1.80
N GLN A 30 3.86 -3.14 -2.68
CA GLN A 30 5.12 -2.57 -2.25
C GLN A 30 4.89 -1.26 -1.51
N GLN A 31 4.03 -0.41 -2.04
CA GLN A 31 3.75 0.89 -1.43
C GLN A 31 2.99 0.75 -0.12
N MET A 32 2.22 -0.32 0.03
CA MET A 32 1.56 -0.61 1.30
C MET A 32 2.52 -1.17 2.34
N GLY A 33 3.72 -1.56 1.93
CA GLY A 33 4.66 -2.18 2.84
C GLY A 33 4.46 -3.68 2.98
N LYS A 34 3.72 -4.30 2.04
CA LYS A 34 3.50 -5.75 2.06
C LYS A 34 4.57 -6.51 1.32
N LEU A 35 5.33 -5.83 0.46
CA LEU A 35 6.42 -6.44 -0.29
C LEU A 35 7.65 -5.56 -0.19
N THR A 36 8.81 -6.19 -0.28
CA THR A 36 10.08 -5.48 -0.28
C THR A 36 10.26 -4.70 -1.58
N SER A 37 10.77 -3.49 -1.47
CA SER A 37 11.08 -2.68 -2.64
C SER A 37 12.27 -3.29 -3.37
N PRO A 38 12.16 -3.53 -4.69
CA PRO A 38 13.29 -4.08 -5.43
C PRO A 38 14.44 -3.10 -5.58
N ILE A 39 14.18 -1.81 -5.40
CA ILE A 39 15.22 -0.80 -5.53
C ILE A 39 16.04 -0.69 -4.26
N THR A 40 15.40 -0.64 -3.10
CA THR A 40 16.12 -0.44 -1.85
C THR A 40 16.36 -1.73 -1.08
N GLY A 41 15.68 -2.81 -1.41
CA GLY A 41 15.79 -4.06 -0.69
C GLY A 41 15.10 -4.03 0.66
N LYS A 42 14.33 -3.00 0.94
CA LYS A 42 13.66 -2.84 2.22
C LYS A 42 12.17 -2.74 2.04
N VAL A 43 11.44 -2.98 3.14
CA VAL A 43 10.02 -2.77 3.15
C VAL A 43 9.80 -1.28 3.42
N GLU A 44 9.11 -0.62 2.50
CA GLU A 44 8.84 0.81 2.63
C GLU A 44 7.35 1.01 2.49
N ARG A 45 6.78 1.79 3.37
CA ARG A 45 5.35 2.04 3.36
C ARG A 45 5.08 3.49 2.98
N ASP A 46 4.28 3.68 1.95
CA ASP A 46 3.84 5.01 1.54
C ASP A 46 2.37 4.85 1.17
N LEU A 47 1.51 4.98 2.18
CA LEU A 47 0.09 4.71 2.00
C LEU A 47 -0.58 5.73 1.09
N HIS A 48 -0.07 6.95 1.03
CA HIS A 48 -0.62 7.95 0.12
C HIS A 48 -0.42 7.50 -1.32
N GLN A 49 0.78 7.05 -1.66
CA GLN A 49 1.07 6.55 -3.00
C GLN A 49 0.31 5.26 -3.29
N ALA A 50 0.16 4.40 -2.27
CA ALA A 50 -0.58 3.17 -2.43
C ALA A 50 -2.03 3.47 -2.81
N LYS A 51 -2.62 4.48 -2.17
CA LYS A 51 -3.99 4.84 -2.49
C LYS A 51 -4.11 5.31 -3.93
N ILE A 52 -3.16 6.11 -4.40
CA ILE A 52 -3.18 6.59 -5.76
C ILE A 52 -3.08 5.41 -6.74
N THR A 53 -2.21 4.45 -6.45
CA THR A 53 -2.05 3.29 -7.32
C THR A 53 -3.33 2.46 -7.38
N VAL A 54 -3.98 2.24 -6.23
CA VAL A 54 -5.24 1.50 -6.19
C VAL A 54 -6.32 2.28 -6.93
N ASP A 55 -6.36 3.61 -6.75
CA ASP A 55 -7.34 4.45 -7.44
C ASP A 55 -7.12 4.42 -8.96
N MET A 56 -5.86 4.38 -9.39
CA MET A 56 -5.56 4.26 -10.81
C MET A 56 -6.10 2.97 -11.38
N LEU A 57 -5.94 1.87 -10.67
CA LEU A 57 -6.47 0.61 -11.15
C LEU A 57 -7.99 0.62 -11.14
N GLY A 58 -8.61 1.29 -10.15
CA GLY A 58 -10.05 1.47 -10.13
C GLY A 58 -10.55 2.30 -11.30
N MET A 59 -9.77 3.29 -11.69
CA MET A 59 -10.10 4.10 -12.86
C MET A 59 -10.05 3.23 -14.12
N ILE A 60 -9.05 2.38 -14.23
CA ILE A 60 -8.94 1.46 -15.36
C ILE A 60 -10.15 0.52 -15.37
N GLN A 61 -10.57 0.04 -14.20
CA GLN A 61 -11.73 -0.83 -14.10
C GLN A 61 -12.98 -0.15 -14.67
N LYS A 62 -13.18 1.12 -14.32
CA LYS A 62 -14.32 1.86 -14.82
C LYS A 62 -14.24 2.10 -16.32
N ARG A 63 -13.07 2.46 -16.79
CA ARG A 63 -12.93 2.82 -18.20
C ARG A 63 -12.93 1.63 -19.14
N THR A 64 -12.69 0.42 -18.63
CA THR A 64 -12.71 -0.77 -19.45
C THR A 64 -14.01 -1.55 -19.31
N GLU A 65 -14.97 -1.01 -18.56
CA GLU A 65 -16.22 -1.70 -18.33
C GLU A 65 -16.89 -2.00 -19.65
N GLY A 66 -17.33 -3.24 -19.85
CA GLY A 66 -17.94 -3.67 -21.09
C GLY A 66 -16.97 -4.10 -22.16
N ASN A 67 -15.67 -3.90 -21.97
CA ASN A 67 -14.67 -4.24 -22.96
C ASN A 67 -13.77 -5.40 -22.56
N LEU A 68 -13.95 -5.94 -21.37
CA LEU A 68 -13.12 -7.04 -20.90
C LEU A 68 -13.87 -8.34 -21.03
N ASP A 69 -13.12 -9.43 -21.31
CA ASP A 69 -13.78 -10.73 -21.30
C ASP A 69 -13.95 -11.14 -19.84
N GLU A 70 -14.61 -12.27 -19.62
CA GLU A 70 -14.95 -12.69 -18.26
C GLU A 70 -13.74 -12.95 -17.43
N ASN A 71 -12.69 -13.52 -18.00
CA ASN A 71 -11.46 -13.80 -17.25
C ASN A 71 -10.75 -12.52 -16.86
N GLU A 72 -10.65 -11.57 -17.81
CA GLU A 72 -10.02 -10.30 -17.51
C GLU A 72 -10.78 -9.56 -16.41
N LYS A 73 -12.10 -9.57 -16.50
CA LYS A 73 -12.92 -8.90 -15.50
C LYS A 73 -12.75 -9.55 -14.14
N LYS A 74 -12.74 -10.88 -14.11
CA LYS A 74 -12.61 -11.60 -12.86
C LYS A 74 -11.26 -11.32 -12.17
N ILE A 75 -10.19 -11.32 -12.96
CA ILE A 75 -8.86 -11.05 -12.42
C ILE A 75 -8.81 -9.64 -11.87
N LEU A 76 -9.31 -8.67 -12.63
CA LEU A 76 -9.29 -7.28 -12.19
C LEU A 76 -10.13 -7.07 -10.94
N ASP A 77 -11.33 -7.65 -10.90
CA ASP A 77 -12.21 -7.53 -9.74
C ASP A 77 -11.56 -8.15 -8.49
N THR A 78 -10.92 -9.32 -8.66
CA THR A 78 -10.27 -10.01 -7.56
C THR A 78 -9.10 -9.19 -7.02
N VAL A 79 -8.26 -8.66 -7.92
CA VAL A 79 -7.12 -7.86 -7.51
C VAL A 79 -7.60 -6.59 -6.81
N MET A 80 -8.63 -5.93 -7.35
CA MET A 80 -9.16 -4.73 -6.72
C MET A 80 -9.65 -5.01 -5.31
N MET A 81 -10.38 -6.11 -5.12
CA MET A 81 -10.88 -6.46 -3.80
C MET A 81 -9.71 -6.71 -2.85
N GLU A 82 -8.72 -7.48 -3.29
CA GLU A 82 -7.57 -7.78 -2.45
C GLU A 82 -6.80 -6.52 -2.07
N LEU A 83 -6.58 -5.63 -3.04
CA LEU A 83 -5.84 -4.41 -2.76
C LEU A 83 -6.59 -3.51 -1.80
N GLN A 84 -7.90 -3.40 -1.95
CA GLN A 84 -8.68 -2.58 -1.05
C GLN A 84 -8.66 -3.12 0.37
N MET A 85 -8.76 -4.44 0.52
CA MET A 85 -8.70 -5.06 1.84
C MET A 85 -7.32 -4.87 2.47
N ASN A 86 -6.26 -5.07 1.68
CA ASN A 86 -4.91 -4.87 2.19
C ASN A 86 -4.65 -3.41 2.55
N TYR A 87 -5.20 -2.48 1.79
CA TYR A 87 -5.02 -1.07 2.08
C TYR A 87 -5.69 -0.70 3.41
N ILE A 88 -6.89 -1.21 3.64
CA ILE A 88 -7.60 -0.96 4.91
C ILE A 88 -6.80 -1.54 6.06
N ASP A 89 -6.29 -2.77 5.89
CA ASP A 89 -5.51 -3.42 6.91
C ASP A 89 -4.25 -2.63 7.25
N GLU A 90 -3.53 -2.16 6.24
CA GLU A 90 -2.28 -1.43 6.48
C GLU A 90 -2.54 -0.04 7.04
N THR A 91 -3.65 0.59 6.67
CA THR A 91 -4.01 1.87 7.23
C THR A 91 -4.28 1.73 8.73
N ALA A 92 -5.01 0.69 9.12
CA ALA A 92 -5.28 0.44 10.52
C ALA A 92 -4.00 0.12 11.29
N ARG A 93 -3.10 -0.61 10.65
CA ARG A 93 -1.82 -0.98 11.25
C ARG A 93 -0.95 0.26 11.45
N ALA A 94 -0.92 1.14 10.47
CA ALA A 94 -0.13 2.36 10.56
C ALA A 94 -0.65 3.28 11.67
N GLU A 95 -1.97 3.38 11.81
CA GLU A 95 -2.55 4.19 12.85
C GLU A 95 -2.19 3.65 14.22
N LYS A 96 -2.22 2.32 14.38
CA LYS A 96 -1.86 1.71 15.63
C LYS A 96 -0.40 1.96 15.97
N GLU A 97 0.48 1.84 14.99
CA GLU A 97 1.90 2.09 15.20
C GLU A 97 2.14 3.54 15.63
N GLU A 98 1.39 4.46 15.02
CA GLU A 98 1.52 5.85 15.38
C GLU A 98 1.09 6.08 16.81
N GLU A 99 -0.03 5.51 17.23
CA GLU A 99 -0.51 5.66 18.59
C GLU A 99 0.48 5.07 19.59
N GLU A 100 1.05 3.92 19.27
CA GLU A 100 2.02 3.29 20.15
C GLU A 100 3.29 4.14 20.24
N GLY A 101 3.72 4.71 19.12
CA GLY A 101 4.88 5.59 19.13
C GLY A 101 4.65 6.83 19.97
N GLU A 102 3.47 7.44 19.87
CA GLU A 102 3.17 8.60 20.67
C GLU A 102 3.11 8.26 22.14
N ALA A 103 2.55 7.10 22.48
CA ALA A 103 2.50 6.68 23.88
C ALA A 103 3.89 6.48 24.43
N GLU A 104 4.80 5.93 23.64
CA GLU A 104 6.16 5.74 24.09
C GLU A 104 6.87 7.06 24.26
N GLU A 105 6.64 8.00 23.36
CA GLU A 105 7.24 9.31 23.49
C GLU A 105 6.75 10.02 24.73
N GLU A 106 5.48 9.90 25.01
CA GLU A 106 4.94 10.52 26.21
C GLU A 106 5.57 9.91 27.45
N LYS A 107 5.78 8.60 27.48
CA LYS A 107 6.42 7.99 28.61
C LYS A 107 7.84 8.46 28.77
N GLU A 108 8.57 8.58 27.70
CA GLU A 108 9.93 9.05 27.78
C GLU A 108 9.98 10.49 28.26
N ASN A 109 9.06 11.31 27.78
CA ASN A 109 9.03 12.69 28.24
C ASN A 109 8.70 12.77 29.70
N GLU A 110 7.80 11.94 30.18
CA GLU A 110 7.47 11.94 31.58
C GLU A 110 8.67 11.56 32.43
N ILE A 111 9.44 10.58 31.97
CA ILE A 111 10.63 10.20 32.71
C ILE A 111 11.65 11.31 32.71
N GLU A 112 11.83 11.98 31.60
CA GLU A 112 12.79 13.05 31.53
C GLU A 112 12.38 14.23 32.38
N GLU A 113 11.11 14.42 32.55
CA GLU A 113 10.64 15.54 33.36
C GLU A 113 10.48 15.12 34.80
N ASP A 114 11.03 14.01 35.21
CA ASP A 114 10.97 13.54 36.55
C ASP A 114 11.43 14.62 37.50
N PRO A 115 10.78 14.83 38.56
CA PRO A 115 11.16 15.85 39.54
C PRO A 115 12.55 15.66 40.06
N ASP A 116 13.05 14.46 40.09
CA ASP A 116 14.39 14.27 40.52
C ASP A 116 15.34 15.10 39.75
N ALA A 117 15.16 15.17 38.45
CA ALA A 117 16.04 15.99 37.65
C ALA A 117 15.91 17.42 38.06
N GLY A 118 14.72 17.85 38.33
CA GLY A 118 14.55 19.20 38.74
C GLY A 118 15.15 19.43 40.08
N GLU A 119 15.00 18.46 40.95
CA GLU A 119 15.54 18.64 42.23
C GLU A 119 16.99 18.75 42.25
N GLU A 120 17.62 18.06 41.37
CA GLU A 120 19.02 18.18 41.31
C GLU A 120 19.43 19.55 41.14
N GLU A 121 18.70 20.28 40.39
CA GLU A 121 19.09 21.56 40.19
C GLU A 121 18.96 22.33 41.36
N GLU A 122 18.04 22.10 42.15
CA GLU A 122 17.89 22.88 43.20
C GLU A 122 18.82 22.77 44.13
N LYS A 123 19.19 21.71 44.30
CA LYS A 123 20.00 21.56 45.26
C LYS A 123 20.99 22.47 45.45
N PRO A 124 21.43 22.82 44.73
CA PRO A 124 22.56 23.49 44.90
C PRO A 124 22.39 24.60 45.71
N ASN A 125 22.00 25.14 45.73
CA ASN A 125 21.98 26.19 46.29
C ASN A 125 21.80 26.24 47.34
N GLY A 126 21.45 25.45 47.33
CA GLY A 126 21.32 25.58 48.56
C GLY A 126 21.75 26.75 48.63
#